data_dfbb25900fec000a77cfe4815645544a
#
_entry.id   dfbb25900fec000a77cfe4815645544a
#
_cell.length_a   1.000
_cell.length_b   1.000
_cell.length_c   1.000
_cell.angle_alpha   90.00
_cell.angle_beta   90.00
_cell.angle_gamma   90.00
#
_symmetry.space_group_name_H-M   'P 1'
#
loop_
_entity.id
_entity.type
_entity.pdbx_description
1 polymer ?
#
loop_
_entity_poly.entity_id
_entity_poly.type
_entity_poly.pdbx_seq_one_letter_code
_entity_poly.pdbx_strand_id
1 'polypeptide(L)'
;MRRAIIGLISAVVLTAGFAGAGAAHALPLPPPNPGPCNFTLSAPQVVQVDGVAKVTATLTPAGCLAPWKPRYGVACLSIQGQSDHCTQSRDAAPAQVYFEPYTPGLVYEASGRGCSAVFDYTTDPNCLLLGPVNATL
;
A
#
# COMPACT_ATOMS: atom_id res chain seq x y z
N MET A 1 -81.23 9.19 24.40
CA MET A 1 -80.28 9.68 25.42
C MET A 1 -79.10 8.71 25.51
N ARG A 2 -77.99 8.96 24.85
CA ARG A 2 -76.72 8.27 25.09
C ARG A 2 -75.57 9.17 24.61
N ARG A 3 -74.81 9.63 25.54
CA ARG A 3 -73.65 10.51 25.34
C ARG A 3 -72.44 9.68 24.85
N ALA A 4 -71.93 10.02 23.71
CA ALA A 4 -70.66 9.47 23.23
C ALA A 4 -69.51 10.29 23.80
N ILE A 5 -68.57 9.61 24.41
CA ILE A 5 -67.33 10.17 24.92
C ILE A 5 -66.28 9.95 23.83
N ILE A 6 -65.76 11.04 23.28
CA ILE A 6 -64.68 11.02 22.31
C ILE A 6 -63.35 11.03 23.06
N GLY A 7 -62.66 9.91 23.00
CA GLY A 7 -61.29 9.80 23.54
C GLY A 7 -60.25 10.31 22.53
N LEU A 8 -59.54 11.36 22.90
CA LEU A 8 -58.39 11.84 22.15
C LEU A 8 -57.16 10.91 22.41
N ILE A 9 -56.73 10.24 21.39
CA ILE A 9 -55.46 9.48 21.42
C ILE A 9 -54.36 10.40 20.90
N SER A 10 -53.50 10.87 21.80
CA SER A 10 -52.29 11.60 21.46
C SER A 10 -51.24 10.62 20.92
N ALA A 11 -50.94 10.71 19.63
CA ALA A 11 -49.86 9.99 19.03
C ALA A 11 -48.54 10.71 19.34
N VAL A 12 -47.71 10.08 20.15
CA VAL A 12 -46.30 10.50 20.39
C VAL A 12 -45.48 10.00 19.22
N VAL A 13 -45.04 10.91 18.35
CA VAL A 13 -44.06 10.60 17.28
C VAL A 13 -42.67 10.61 17.89
N LEU A 14 -42.09 9.42 18.11
CA LEU A 14 -40.68 9.28 18.42
C LEU A 14 -39.87 9.45 17.12
N THR A 15 -39.23 10.58 16.95
CA THR A 15 -38.20 10.77 15.94
C THR A 15 -36.92 10.07 16.39
N ALA A 16 -36.67 8.87 15.85
CA ALA A 16 -35.38 8.21 15.98
C ALA A 16 -34.35 9.00 15.18
N GLY A 17 -33.49 9.75 15.89
CA GLY A 17 -32.33 10.39 15.30
C GLY A 17 -31.33 9.32 14.88
N PHE A 18 -31.10 9.14 13.58
CA PHE A 18 -29.98 8.39 13.05
C PHE A 18 -28.69 9.20 13.33
N ALA A 19 -27.98 8.84 14.41
CA ALA A 19 -26.61 9.23 14.58
C ALA A 19 -25.80 8.52 13.49
N GLY A 20 -25.52 9.20 12.38
CA GLY A 20 -24.59 8.74 11.38
C GLY A 20 -23.20 8.62 12.01
N ALA A 21 -22.79 7.39 12.32
CA ALA A 21 -21.40 7.12 12.65
C ALA A 21 -20.60 7.36 11.37
N GLY A 22 -20.06 8.58 11.22
CA GLY A 22 -19.09 8.88 10.21
C GLY A 22 -17.88 7.97 10.42
N ALA A 23 -17.65 7.05 9.48
CA ALA A 23 -16.43 6.27 9.47
C ALA A 23 -15.28 7.28 9.37
N ALA A 24 -14.53 7.46 10.46
CA ALA A 24 -13.30 8.21 10.45
C ALA A 24 -12.32 7.41 9.59
N HIS A 25 -12.13 7.84 8.32
CA HIS A 25 -11.03 7.34 7.52
C HIS A 25 -9.74 7.79 8.21
N ALA A 26 -9.05 6.85 8.86
CA ALA A 26 -7.71 7.10 9.36
C ALA A 26 -6.84 7.44 8.15
N LEU A 27 -6.34 8.69 8.08
CA LEU A 27 -5.33 9.08 7.11
C LEU A 27 -4.12 8.18 7.33
N PRO A 28 -3.49 7.64 6.26
CA PRO A 28 -2.26 6.89 6.42
C PRO A 28 -1.26 7.78 7.16
N LEU A 29 -0.71 7.26 8.25
CA LEU A 29 0.35 7.97 8.97
C LEU A 29 1.51 8.17 8.00
N PRO A 30 2.10 9.38 7.93
CA PRO A 30 3.31 9.59 7.16
C PRO A 30 4.38 8.62 7.69
N PRO A 31 5.18 8.00 6.79
CA PRO A 31 6.22 7.09 7.23
C PRO A 31 7.14 7.81 8.23
N PRO A 32 7.54 7.14 9.32
CA PRO A 32 8.48 7.72 10.28
C PRO A 32 9.81 8.00 9.56
N ASN A 33 10.24 9.25 9.56
CA ASN A 33 11.42 9.78 8.88
C ASN A 33 11.34 9.67 7.34
N PRO A 34 10.64 10.58 6.68
CA PRO A 34 10.78 10.70 5.23
C PRO A 34 12.25 11.00 4.93
N GLY A 35 12.91 10.09 4.23
CA GLY A 35 14.26 10.31 3.74
C GLY A 35 14.29 11.47 2.73
N PRO A 36 15.47 11.88 2.28
CA PRO A 36 15.62 12.93 1.28
C PRO A 36 15.00 12.56 -0.08
N CYS A 37 14.78 11.28 -0.33
CA CYS A 37 14.02 10.77 -1.47
C CYS A 37 12.86 9.91 -0.99
N ASN A 38 11.72 10.05 -1.66
CA ASN A 38 10.56 9.21 -1.47
C ASN A 38 10.57 8.06 -2.50
N PHE A 39 10.03 6.93 -2.09
CA PHE A 39 9.81 5.76 -2.93
C PHE A 39 8.41 5.23 -2.66
N THR A 40 7.83 4.59 -3.68
CA THR A 40 6.55 3.88 -3.56
C THR A 40 6.75 2.41 -3.88
N LEU A 41 6.06 1.54 -3.16
CA LEU A 41 6.03 0.11 -3.40
C LEU A 41 4.61 -0.30 -3.75
N SER A 42 4.42 -0.96 -4.90
CA SER A 42 3.11 -1.49 -5.25
C SER A 42 2.77 -2.73 -4.42
N ALA A 43 1.47 -2.96 -4.20
CA ALA A 43 1.03 -4.26 -3.72
C ALA A 43 1.34 -5.35 -4.76
N PRO A 44 1.51 -6.63 -4.34
CA PRO A 44 1.58 -7.76 -5.26
C PRO A 44 0.34 -7.82 -6.15
N GLN A 45 0.52 -8.07 -7.44
CA GLN A 45 -0.57 -8.20 -8.40
C GLN A 45 -0.24 -9.22 -9.49
N VAL A 46 -1.27 -9.89 -10.02
CA VAL A 46 -1.11 -10.84 -11.12
C VAL A 46 -1.01 -10.09 -12.44
N VAL A 47 -0.03 -10.46 -13.25
CA VAL A 47 0.16 -9.95 -14.60
C VAL A 47 0.40 -11.09 -15.58
N GLN A 48 0.13 -10.83 -16.86
CA GLN A 48 0.47 -11.77 -17.94
C GLN A 48 1.75 -11.30 -18.61
N VAL A 49 2.75 -12.17 -18.62
CA VAL A 49 4.03 -11.92 -19.31
C VAL A 49 4.24 -13.09 -20.27
N ASP A 50 4.23 -12.80 -21.58
CA ASP A 50 4.36 -13.80 -22.64
C ASP A 50 3.34 -14.96 -22.51
N GLY A 51 2.11 -14.66 -22.08
CA GLY A 51 1.04 -15.62 -21.87
C GLY A 51 1.15 -16.44 -20.57
N VAL A 52 2.14 -16.15 -19.72
CA VAL A 52 2.32 -16.81 -18.42
C VAL A 52 1.88 -15.87 -17.30
N ALA A 53 1.01 -16.37 -16.41
CA ALA A 53 0.60 -15.63 -15.22
C ALA A 53 1.75 -15.58 -14.22
N LYS A 54 2.15 -14.38 -13.83
CA LYS A 54 3.18 -14.11 -12.83
C LYS A 54 2.66 -13.12 -11.79
N VAL A 55 3.26 -13.10 -10.62
CA VAL A 55 3.03 -12.03 -9.64
C VAL A 55 4.13 -11.00 -9.77
N THR A 56 3.79 -9.73 -9.71
CA THR A 56 4.76 -8.63 -9.78
C THR A 56 4.53 -7.63 -8.65
N ALA A 57 5.62 -6.98 -8.23
CA ALA A 57 5.61 -5.77 -7.43
C ALA A 57 6.70 -4.83 -7.94
N THR A 58 6.48 -3.53 -7.79
CA THR A 58 7.38 -2.51 -8.33
C THR A 58 7.69 -1.46 -7.26
N LEU A 59 8.97 -1.21 -7.06
CA LEU A 59 9.47 -0.08 -6.29
C LEU A 59 9.81 1.05 -7.27
N THR A 60 9.22 2.22 -7.06
CA THR A 60 9.40 3.38 -7.94
C THR A 60 9.88 4.58 -7.13
N PRO A 61 10.94 5.29 -7.57
CA PRO A 61 11.29 6.58 -7.00
C PRO A 61 10.17 7.60 -7.23
N ALA A 62 9.76 8.31 -6.17
CA ALA A 62 8.62 9.24 -6.20
C ALA A 62 9.01 10.71 -6.07
N GLY A 63 10.27 11.02 -5.90
CA GLY A 63 10.80 12.38 -5.81
C GLY A 63 11.86 12.53 -4.75
N CYS A 64 12.77 13.47 -4.95
CA CYS A 64 13.86 13.79 -4.04
C CYS A 64 13.93 15.31 -3.78
N LEU A 65 14.41 15.65 -2.58
CA LEU A 65 14.84 17.03 -2.26
C LEU A 65 16.24 17.26 -2.84
N ALA A 66 16.40 18.30 -3.64
CA ALA A 66 17.74 18.66 -4.16
C ALA A 66 18.72 18.91 -2.99
N PRO A 67 19.98 18.48 -3.06
CA PRO A 67 20.68 17.87 -4.21
C PRO A 67 20.63 16.32 -4.27
N TRP A 68 19.78 15.68 -3.49
CA TRP A 68 19.66 14.23 -3.42
C TRP A 68 19.09 13.62 -4.70
N LYS A 69 19.54 12.43 -5.04
CA LYS A 69 19.08 11.65 -6.19
C LYS A 69 18.89 10.18 -5.81
N PRO A 70 17.95 9.46 -6.45
CA PRO A 70 17.87 8.01 -6.29
C PRO A 70 19.18 7.37 -6.79
N ARG A 71 19.65 6.35 -6.09
CA ARG A 71 20.88 5.60 -6.47
C ARG A 71 20.56 4.19 -6.92
N TYR A 72 19.70 3.52 -6.17
CA TYR A 72 19.21 2.20 -6.53
C TYR A 72 17.94 1.89 -5.76
N GLY A 73 17.17 0.98 -6.31
CA GLY A 73 16.01 0.39 -5.66
C GLY A 73 16.09 -1.13 -5.69
N VAL A 74 15.55 -1.77 -4.65
CA VAL A 74 15.38 -3.22 -4.60
C VAL A 74 13.91 -3.49 -4.30
N ALA A 75 13.27 -4.32 -5.12
CA ALA A 75 11.94 -4.85 -4.87
C ALA A 75 12.03 -6.36 -4.68
N CYS A 76 11.36 -6.88 -3.67
CA CYS A 76 11.33 -8.30 -3.33
C CYS A 76 9.88 -8.79 -3.27
N LEU A 77 9.67 -10.03 -3.71
CA LEU A 77 8.43 -10.78 -3.55
C LEU A 77 8.71 -12.11 -2.89
N SER A 78 7.88 -12.49 -1.94
CA SER A 78 7.90 -13.79 -1.30
C SER A 78 6.49 -14.35 -1.10
N ILE A 79 6.43 -15.65 -0.87
CA ILE A 79 5.28 -16.34 -0.29
C ILE A 79 5.69 -16.72 1.12
N GLN A 80 4.79 -16.62 2.06
CA GLN A 80 5.07 -16.94 3.47
C GLN A 80 5.80 -18.28 3.62
N GLY A 81 6.99 -18.25 4.22
CA GLY A 81 7.83 -19.42 4.45
C GLY A 81 8.74 -19.82 3.28
N GLN A 82 8.80 -19.04 2.20
CA GLN A 82 9.72 -19.24 1.08
C GLN A 82 10.76 -18.12 1.00
N SER A 83 11.81 -18.38 0.22
CA SER A 83 12.86 -17.39 -0.03
C SER A 83 12.35 -16.23 -0.88
N ASP A 84 12.85 -15.04 -0.61
CA ASP A 84 12.53 -13.84 -1.38
C ASP A 84 13.14 -13.91 -2.78
N HIS A 85 12.34 -13.48 -3.77
CA HIS A 85 12.81 -13.15 -5.11
C HIS A 85 12.97 -11.64 -5.17
N CYS A 86 14.17 -11.16 -5.47
CA CYS A 86 14.47 -9.72 -5.48
C CYS A 86 15.05 -9.29 -6.82
N THR A 87 14.72 -8.06 -7.22
CA THR A 87 15.29 -7.37 -8.37
C THR A 87 15.82 -6.01 -7.94
N GLN A 88 16.99 -5.65 -8.43
CA GLN A 88 17.60 -4.34 -8.20
C GLN A 88 17.58 -3.50 -9.48
N SER A 89 17.24 -2.23 -9.33
CA SER A 89 17.38 -1.19 -10.36
C SER A 89 18.44 -0.18 -9.96
N ARG A 90 18.86 0.64 -10.92
CA ARG A 90 19.84 1.72 -10.72
C ARG A 90 19.20 3.07 -10.98
N ASP A 91 19.71 4.08 -10.32
CA ASP A 91 19.31 5.48 -10.47
C ASP A 91 17.78 5.67 -10.28
N ALA A 92 17.14 6.39 -11.17
CA ALA A 92 15.71 6.65 -11.12
C ALA A 92 14.86 5.55 -11.79
N ALA A 93 15.46 4.46 -12.25
CA ALA A 93 14.71 3.36 -12.86
C ALA A 93 13.90 2.59 -11.80
N PRO A 94 12.65 2.23 -12.08
CA PRO A 94 11.87 1.36 -11.19
C PRO A 94 12.51 -0.02 -11.04
N ALA A 95 12.45 -0.60 -9.84
CA ALA A 95 12.79 -1.99 -9.59
C ALA A 95 11.51 -2.82 -9.67
N GLN A 96 11.37 -3.64 -10.69
CA GLN A 96 10.23 -4.53 -10.87
C GLN A 96 10.67 -5.98 -10.69
N VAL A 97 10.03 -6.67 -9.77
CA VAL A 97 10.27 -8.09 -9.48
C VAL A 97 9.10 -8.93 -9.97
N TYR A 98 9.40 -10.13 -10.45
CA TYR A 98 8.43 -11.14 -10.84
C TYR A 98 8.63 -12.40 -10.02
N PHE A 99 7.52 -13.01 -9.65
CA PHE A 99 7.47 -14.31 -8.98
C PHE A 99 6.66 -15.28 -9.83
N GLU A 100 7.23 -16.44 -10.11
CA GLU A 100 6.60 -17.51 -10.87
C GLU A 100 6.92 -18.90 -10.29
N PRO A 101 6.00 -19.88 -10.41
CA PRO A 101 4.66 -19.75 -10.99
C PRO A 101 3.69 -19.00 -10.08
N TYR A 102 2.71 -18.31 -10.66
CA TYR A 102 1.58 -17.80 -9.88
C TYR A 102 0.72 -18.97 -9.38
N THR A 103 0.37 -18.97 -8.12
CA THR A 103 -0.53 -19.93 -7.49
C THR A 103 -1.71 -19.19 -6.86
N PRO A 104 -2.95 -19.42 -7.32
CA PRO A 104 -4.14 -18.76 -6.76
C PRO A 104 -4.34 -19.07 -5.27
N GLY A 105 -4.86 -18.09 -4.53
CA GLY A 105 -5.24 -18.23 -3.13
C GLY A 105 -4.09 -18.10 -2.14
N LEU A 106 -2.86 -17.91 -2.59
CA LEU A 106 -1.72 -17.69 -1.70
C LEU A 106 -1.57 -16.21 -1.32
N VAL A 107 -0.99 -15.98 -0.15
CA VAL A 107 -0.61 -14.64 0.30
C VAL A 107 0.80 -14.34 -0.20
N TYR A 108 0.89 -13.34 -1.05
CA TYR A 108 2.15 -12.79 -1.55
C TYR A 108 2.51 -11.55 -0.75
N GLU A 109 3.78 -11.43 -0.42
CA GLU A 109 4.33 -10.31 0.32
C GLU A 109 5.34 -9.55 -0.53
N ALA A 110 5.17 -8.24 -0.64
CA ALA A 110 6.14 -7.35 -1.28
C ALA A 110 6.88 -6.54 -0.22
N SER A 111 8.18 -6.43 -0.38
CA SER A 111 9.04 -5.53 0.37
C SER A 111 9.97 -4.76 -0.56
N GLY A 112 10.51 -3.64 -0.09
CA GLY A 112 11.38 -2.83 -0.90
C GLY A 112 12.37 -2.01 -0.10
N ARG A 113 13.46 -1.61 -0.77
CA ARG A 113 14.45 -0.68 -0.24
C ARG A 113 14.86 0.29 -1.33
N GLY A 114 14.58 1.58 -1.13
CA GLY A 114 15.02 2.64 -2.02
C GLY A 114 16.14 3.44 -1.38
N CYS A 115 17.24 3.61 -2.07
CA CYS A 115 18.42 4.30 -1.57
C CYS A 115 18.76 5.54 -2.41
N SER A 116 19.18 6.60 -1.74
CA SER A 116 19.50 7.89 -2.34
C SER A 116 20.85 8.42 -1.83
N ALA A 117 21.49 9.26 -2.63
CA ALA A 117 22.75 9.92 -2.28
C ALA A 117 22.83 11.30 -2.93
N VAL A 118 23.73 12.15 -2.40
CA VAL A 118 24.03 13.46 -2.96
C VAL A 118 25.03 13.37 -4.12
N PHE A 119 26.01 12.45 -4.01
CA PHE A 119 27.06 12.24 -4.98
C PHE A 119 27.15 10.76 -5.37
N ASP A 120 27.72 10.50 -6.54
CA ASP A 120 27.82 9.14 -7.09
C ASP A 120 28.73 8.21 -6.27
N TYR A 121 29.54 8.76 -5.37
CA TYR A 121 30.57 8.03 -4.62
C TYR A 121 30.36 8.01 -3.11
N THR A 122 29.16 8.28 -2.63
CA THR A 122 28.91 8.18 -1.19
C THR A 122 28.89 6.72 -0.74
N THR A 123 29.71 6.40 0.26
CA THR A 123 29.77 5.08 0.86
C THR A 123 28.56 4.76 1.72
N ASP A 124 27.83 5.78 2.16
CA ASP A 124 26.66 5.66 3.03
C ASP A 124 25.41 6.27 2.39
N PRO A 125 24.72 5.51 1.50
CA PRO A 125 23.46 5.97 0.95
C PRO A 125 22.39 6.04 2.02
N ASN A 126 21.50 7.04 1.93
CA ASN A 126 20.29 7.08 2.73
C ASN A 126 19.25 6.14 2.14
N CYS A 127 18.82 5.14 2.90
CA CYS A 127 17.88 4.14 2.44
C CYS A 127 16.57 4.18 3.20
N LEU A 128 15.46 4.08 2.47
CA LEU A 128 14.11 3.94 2.98
C LEU A 128 13.64 2.49 2.75
N LEU A 129 13.17 1.84 3.83
CA LEU A 129 12.55 0.52 3.76
C LEU A 129 11.04 0.69 3.57
N LEU A 130 10.47 -0.09 2.66
CA LEU A 130 9.04 -0.11 2.36
C LEU A 130 8.48 -1.52 2.49
N GLY A 131 7.24 -1.58 2.95
CA GLY A 131 6.55 -2.85 3.19
C GLY A 131 6.78 -3.38 4.61
N PRO A 132 6.37 -4.62 4.89
CA PRO A 132 5.73 -5.53 3.92
C PRO A 132 4.32 -5.09 3.49
N VAL A 133 3.99 -5.35 2.23
CA VAL A 133 2.65 -5.17 1.67
C VAL A 133 2.16 -6.53 1.19
N ASN A 134 1.04 -6.98 1.73
CA ASN A 134 0.49 -8.31 1.46
C ASN A 134 -0.72 -8.24 0.54
N ALA A 135 -0.86 -9.23 -0.33
CA ALA A 135 -2.05 -9.46 -1.13
C ALA A 135 -2.34 -10.96 -1.23
N THR A 136 -3.60 -11.33 -1.04
CA THR A 136 -4.09 -12.68 -1.39
C THR A 136 -4.53 -12.64 -2.84
N LEU A 137 -3.93 -13.44 -3.70
CA LEU A 137 -4.13 -13.41 -5.15
C LEU A 137 -4.71 -14.71 -5.67
#